data_5e417fc3eaa5fec2ce0d558b9a9f4d28
#
_entry.id   5e417fc3eaa5fec2ce0d558b9a9f4d28
#
_cell.length_a   1.000
_cell.length_b   1.000
_cell.length_c   1.000
_cell.angle_alpha   90.00
_cell.angle_beta   90.00
_cell.angle_gamma   90.00
#
_symmetry.space_group_name_H-M   'P 1'
#
loop_
_entity.id
_entity.type
_entity.pdbx_description
1 polymer ?
#
loop_
_entity_poly.entity_id
_entity_poly.type
_entity_poly.pdbx_seq_one_letter_code
_entity_poly.pdbx_strand_id
1 'polypeptide(L)'
;MENTQGGFFERTQGNMHSVVIEDYSKRRMNNLGASSPYLLKVMRAHAVMLAQCSIIPREAAAALVKTLSRWAAEGGIAQERLDPALEDLYINMEHLLALELGKEISGHLPVARSRNDVEAAMWRIEMREKLAALAEELLKHAAILCERAECTADAVMPAYTYDQQAQPATLGFTLSAYAA
;
A
#
# COMPACT_ATOMS: atom_id res chain seq x y z
N MET A 1 0.76 26.62 27.34
CA MET A 1 1.88 26.18 26.49
C MET A 1 1.34 25.04 25.65
N GLU A 2 0.85 25.35 24.46
CA GLU A 2 0.39 24.36 23.48
C GLU A 2 1.61 23.60 22.96
N ASN A 3 1.76 22.37 23.38
CA ASN A 3 2.81 21.48 22.93
C ASN A 3 2.32 20.80 21.63
N THR A 4 2.38 21.55 20.54
CA THR A 4 2.13 21.03 19.19
C THR A 4 3.19 19.98 18.88
N GLN A 5 2.80 18.72 18.84
CA GLN A 5 3.64 17.63 18.34
C GLN A 5 3.59 17.67 16.81
N GLY A 6 4.44 18.48 16.22
CA GLY A 6 4.67 18.46 14.80
C GLY A 6 5.50 17.27 14.33
N GLY A 7 5.61 17.08 13.01
CA GLY A 7 6.46 16.11 12.38
C GLY A 7 7.96 16.29 12.72
N PHE A 8 8.80 15.49 12.09
CA PHE A 8 10.24 15.51 12.36
C PHE A 8 10.86 16.92 12.31
N PHE A 9 10.47 17.75 11.34
CA PHE A 9 10.96 19.11 11.17
C PHE A 9 10.54 20.04 12.32
N GLU A 10 9.30 19.91 12.79
CA GLU A 10 8.80 20.68 13.93
C GLU A 10 9.53 20.33 15.23
N ARG A 11 9.88 19.07 15.41
CA ARG A 11 10.63 18.60 16.60
C ARG A 11 12.09 19.05 16.60
N THR A 12 12.67 19.31 15.43
CA THR A 12 14.11 19.59 15.30
C THR A 12 14.42 21.04 14.93
N GLN A 13 13.59 21.73 14.17
CA GLN A 13 13.90 23.04 13.57
C GLN A 13 12.73 24.05 13.58
N GLY A 14 11.58 23.73 14.16
CA GLY A 14 10.38 24.56 14.12
C GLY A 14 9.41 24.14 13.01
N ASN A 15 8.48 25.01 12.66
CA ASN A 15 7.42 24.71 11.70
C ASN A 15 7.97 24.50 10.29
N MET A 16 7.41 23.53 9.58
CA MET A 16 7.73 23.28 8.18
C MET A 16 7.42 24.51 7.32
N HIS A 17 8.31 24.86 6.41
CA HIS A 17 8.12 26.01 5.53
C HIS A 17 6.90 25.82 4.62
N SER A 18 6.11 26.87 4.41
CA SER A 18 4.85 26.82 3.62
C SER A 18 5.00 26.20 2.23
N VAL A 19 6.10 26.48 1.53
CA VAL A 19 6.40 25.90 0.21
C VAL A 19 6.55 24.38 0.30
N VAL A 20 7.18 23.84 1.35
CA VAL A 20 7.33 22.39 1.57
C VAL A 20 5.95 21.77 1.84
N ILE A 21 5.10 22.44 2.62
CA ILE A 21 3.73 21.97 2.88
C ILE A 21 2.91 21.96 1.58
N GLU A 22 2.97 23.05 0.80
CA GLU A 22 2.14 23.19 -0.40
C GLU A 22 2.59 22.33 -1.56
N ASP A 23 3.89 22.32 -1.87
CA ASP A 23 4.40 21.63 -3.06
C ASP A 23 4.78 20.16 -2.81
N TYR A 24 5.34 19.86 -1.65
CA TYR A 24 5.82 18.52 -1.36
C TYR A 24 4.80 17.72 -0.55
N SER A 25 4.41 18.20 0.63
CA SER A 25 3.57 17.43 1.54
C SER A 25 2.16 17.24 0.97
N LYS A 26 1.51 18.30 0.46
CA LYS A 26 0.15 18.17 -0.10
C LYS A 26 0.11 17.25 -1.32
N ARG A 27 1.11 17.31 -2.23
CA ARG A 27 1.18 16.42 -3.38
C ARG A 27 1.45 14.98 -2.97
N ARG A 28 2.36 14.78 -2.02
CA ARG A 28 2.67 13.46 -1.47
C ARG A 28 1.49 12.88 -0.70
N MET A 29 0.73 13.72 -0.01
CA MET A 29 -0.45 13.32 0.76
C MET A 29 -1.67 13.00 -0.12
N ASN A 30 -1.68 13.41 -1.39
CA ASN A 30 -2.74 13.04 -2.32
C ASN A 30 -2.77 11.50 -2.45
N ASN A 31 -3.90 10.88 -2.05
CA ASN A 31 -4.12 9.44 -2.02
C ASN A 31 -3.43 8.65 -0.90
N LEU A 32 -2.76 9.28 0.08
CA LEU A 32 -2.21 8.52 1.22
C LEU A 32 -3.30 7.81 2.03
N GLY A 33 -4.49 8.39 2.10
CA GLY A 33 -5.66 7.74 2.71
C GLY A 33 -5.93 6.36 2.12
N ALA A 34 -5.73 6.18 0.81
CA ALA A 34 -5.88 4.89 0.12
C ALA A 34 -4.88 3.82 0.58
N SER A 35 -3.70 4.23 1.05
CA SER A 35 -2.69 3.30 1.60
C SER A 35 -2.88 3.01 3.10
N SER A 36 -3.79 3.73 3.76
CA SER A 36 -4.02 3.58 5.21
C SER A 36 -4.50 2.19 5.64
N PRO A 37 -5.29 1.42 4.86
CA PRO A 37 -5.64 0.06 5.23
C PRO A 37 -4.40 -0.85 5.41
N TYR A 38 -3.38 -0.67 4.59
CA TYR A 38 -2.12 -1.42 4.70
C TYR A 38 -1.34 -1.02 5.96
N LEU A 39 -1.26 0.28 6.25
CA LEU A 39 -0.67 0.78 7.49
C LEU A 39 -1.36 0.18 8.70
N LEU A 40 -2.68 0.25 8.77
CA LEU A 40 -3.47 -0.28 9.88
C LEU A 40 -3.29 -1.79 10.06
N LYS A 41 -3.15 -2.54 8.96
CA LYS A 41 -2.87 -3.98 9.00
C LYS A 41 -1.51 -4.28 9.66
N VAL A 42 -0.47 -3.55 9.25
CA VAL A 42 0.88 -3.68 9.83
C VAL A 42 0.89 -3.27 11.30
N MET A 43 0.25 -2.15 11.65
CA MET A 43 0.23 -1.64 13.02
C MET A 43 -0.51 -2.54 14.00
N ARG A 44 -1.64 -3.13 13.59
CA ARG A 44 -2.36 -4.11 14.41
C ARG A 44 -1.50 -5.34 14.71
N ALA A 45 -0.85 -5.89 13.67
CA ALA A 45 0.04 -7.03 13.84
C ALA A 45 1.21 -6.70 14.77
N HIS A 46 1.79 -5.51 14.64
CA HIS A 46 2.87 -5.03 15.49
C HIS A 46 2.44 -4.89 16.95
N ALA A 47 1.29 -4.26 17.23
CA ALA A 47 0.77 -4.10 18.58
C ALA A 47 0.51 -5.45 19.27
N VAL A 48 -0.03 -6.43 18.52
CA VAL A 48 -0.24 -7.80 19.01
C VAL A 48 1.10 -8.47 19.35
N MET A 49 2.08 -8.37 18.47
CA MET A 49 3.42 -8.92 18.69
C MET A 49 4.09 -8.31 19.92
N LEU A 50 4.04 -6.99 20.08
CA LEU A 50 4.62 -6.30 21.26
C LEU A 50 4.02 -6.82 22.57
N ALA A 51 2.70 -7.05 22.61
CA ALA A 51 2.03 -7.60 23.79
C ALA A 51 2.41 -9.07 24.02
N GLN A 52 2.48 -9.89 22.97
CA GLN A 52 2.87 -11.31 23.07
C GLN A 52 4.31 -11.47 23.57
N CYS A 53 5.19 -10.55 23.17
CA CYS A 53 6.58 -10.51 23.64
C CYS A 53 6.73 -9.82 24.99
N SER A 54 5.63 -9.41 25.64
CA SER A 54 5.64 -8.68 26.92
C SER A 54 6.47 -7.39 26.91
N ILE A 55 6.57 -6.73 25.74
CA ILE A 55 7.28 -5.46 25.55
C ILE A 55 6.40 -4.29 25.99
N ILE A 56 5.08 -4.39 25.78
CA ILE A 56 4.09 -3.40 26.19
C ILE A 56 2.99 -4.04 27.03
N PRO A 57 2.27 -3.27 27.88
CA PRO A 57 1.14 -3.75 28.62
C PRO A 57 0.02 -4.28 27.69
N ARG A 58 -0.61 -5.38 28.09
CA ARG A 58 -1.73 -5.98 27.31
C ARG A 58 -2.90 -5.03 27.15
N GLU A 59 -3.19 -4.23 28.16
CA GLU A 59 -4.27 -3.23 28.16
C GLU A 59 -4.00 -2.13 27.12
N ALA A 60 -2.74 -1.65 27.02
CA ALA A 60 -2.34 -0.68 26.00
C ALA A 60 -2.46 -1.28 24.59
N ALA A 61 -1.98 -2.51 24.39
CA ALA A 61 -2.12 -3.21 23.11
C ALA A 61 -3.59 -3.41 22.73
N ALA A 62 -4.45 -3.80 23.68
CA ALA A 62 -5.88 -3.98 23.44
C ALA A 62 -6.56 -2.68 23.00
N ALA A 63 -6.24 -1.54 23.64
CA ALA A 63 -6.75 -0.23 23.25
C ALA A 63 -6.28 0.16 21.84
N LEU A 64 -5.00 -0.01 21.55
CA LEU A 64 -4.42 0.25 20.21
C LEU A 64 -5.08 -0.61 19.14
N VAL A 65 -5.15 -1.93 19.34
CA VAL A 65 -5.75 -2.86 18.36
C VAL A 65 -7.23 -2.56 18.15
N LYS A 66 -7.98 -2.21 19.20
CA LYS A 66 -9.40 -1.85 19.10
C LYS A 66 -9.59 -0.61 18.21
N THR A 67 -8.82 0.45 18.46
CA THR A 67 -8.91 1.70 17.67
C THR A 67 -8.48 1.49 16.22
N LEU A 68 -7.33 0.84 15.99
CA LEU A 68 -6.85 0.53 14.65
C LEU A 68 -7.80 -0.40 13.88
N SER A 69 -8.46 -1.35 14.56
CA SER A 69 -9.45 -2.23 13.93
C SER A 69 -10.73 -1.51 13.57
N ARG A 70 -11.17 -0.56 14.40
CA ARG A 70 -12.31 0.31 14.06
C ARG A 70 -12.02 1.14 12.83
N TRP A 71 -10.89 1.82 12.76
CA TRP A 71 -10.48 2.58 11.56
C TRP A 71 -10.37 1.69 10.33
N ALA A 72 -9.88 0.46 10.48
CA ALA A 72 -9.82 -0.48 9.36
C ALA A 72 -11.21 -0.92 8.88
N ALA A 73 -12.18 -1.08 9.78
CA ALA A 73 -13.57 -1.39 9.44
C ALA A 73 -14.30 -0.21 8.77
N GLU A 74 -13.86 1.02 9.05
CA GLU A 74 -14.32 2.26 8.41
C GLU A 74 -13.71 2.47 7.01
N GLY A 75 -12.86 1.55 6.53
CA GLY A 75 -12.20 1.62 5.22
C GLY A 75 -10.81 2.28 5.27
N GLY A 76 -10.30 2.59 6.45
CA GLY A 76 -9.00 3.24 6.65
C GLY A 76 -9.12 4.61 7.31
N ILE A 77 -8.06 5.39 7.23
CA ILE A 77 -8.05 6.78 7.70
C ILE A 77 -8.48 7.67 6.53
N ALA A 78 -9.62 8.35 6.70
CA ALA A 78 -10.14 9.23 5.68
C ALA A 78 -9.16 10.37 5.36
N GLN A 79 -9.04 10.72 4.08
CA GLN A 79 -8.08 11.72 3.57
C GLN A 79 -8.26 13.08 4.27
N GLU A 80 -9.49 13.45 4.62
CA GLU A 80 -9.84 14.71 5.26
C GLU A 80 -9.35 14.81 6.71
N ARG A 81 -9.00 13.67 7.32
CA ARG A 81 -8.42 13.63 8.68
C ARG A 81 -6.90 13.79 8.68
N LEU A 82 -6.28 13.74 7.51
CA LEU A 82 -4.83 13.83 7.37
C LEU A 82 -4.42 15.31 7.31
N ASP A 83 -3.49 15.70 8.19
CA ASP A 83 -2.90 17.03 8.20
C ASP A 83 -1.64 17.06 7.32
N PRO A 84 -1.62 17.88 6.25
CA PRO A 84 -0.45 18.02 5.40
C PRO A 84 0.79 18.59 6.10
N ALA A 85 0.61 19.26 7.23
CA ALA A 85 1.72 19.75 8.05
C ALA A 85 2.44 18.63 8.81
N LEU A 86 1.80 17.46 8.92
CA LEU A 86 2.38 16.26 9.50
C LEU A 86 2.98 15.40 8.38
N GLU A 87 4.18 15.54 8.10
CA GLU A 87 5.12 14.89 7.18
C GLU A 87 4.57 13.71 6.30
N ASP A 88 3.88 12.71 6.89
CA ASP A 88 3.39 11.52 6.19
C ASP A 88 2.19 10.84 6.90
N LEU A 89 1.70 9.76 6.28
CA LEU A 89 0.58 8.97 6.79
C LEU A 89 0.86 8.36 8.16
N TYR A 90 2.10 7.92 8.38
CA TYR A 90 2.50 7.29 9.65
C TYR A 90 2.45 8.28 10.81
N ILE A 91 3.00 9.48 10.65
CA ILE A 91 2.96 10.55 11.66
C ILE A 91 1.52 11.01 11.89
N ASN A 92 0.72 11.12 10.83
CA ASN A 92 -0.71 11.43 10.94
C ASN A 92 -1.45 10.38 11.78
N MET A 93 -1.20 9.11 11.54
CA MET A 93 -1.78 8.02 12.34
C MET A 93 -1.38 8.12 13.81
N GLU A 94 -0.10 8.35 14.11
CA GLU A 94 0.38 8.52 15.49
C GLU A 94 -0.30 9.73 16.17
N HIS A 95 -0.42 10.83 15.47
CA HIS A 95 -1.11 12.02 15.96
C HIS A 95 -2.58 11.73 16.28
N LEU A 96 -3.31 11.08 15.38
CA LEU A 96 -4.70 10.71 15.59
C LEU A 96 -4.88 9.71 16.76
N LEU A 97 -3.95 8.76 16.91
CA LEU A 97 -3.94 7.84 18.07
C LEU A 97 -3.69 8.60 19.38
N ALA A 98 -2.77 9.57 19.37
CA ALA A 98 -2.50 10.38 20.56
C ALA A 98 -3.70 11.24 20.97
N LEU A 99 -4.46 11.76 20.00
CA LEU A 99 -5.70 12.50 20.27
C LEU A 99 -6.80 11.60 20.85
N GLU A 100 -6.91 10.34 20.39
CA GLU A 100 -7.98 9.44 20.78
C GLU A 100 -7.67 8.65 22.07
N LEU A 101 -6.46 8.14 22.22
CA LEU A 101 -6.04 7.26 23.33
C LEU A 101 -5.15 7.93 24.37
N GLY A 102 -4.70 9.16 24.09
CA GLY A 102 -3.69 9.82 24.90
C GLY A 102 -2.26 9.36 24.56
N LYS A 103 -1.29 10.20 24.94
CA LYS A 103 0.13 10.00 24.62
C LYS A 103 0.74 8.79 25.30
N GLU A 104 0.26 8.43 26.48
CA GLU A 104 0.76 7.29 27.24
C GLU A 104 0.50 5.98 26.50
N ILE A 105 -0.73 5.75 26.01
CA ILE A 105 -1.07 4.53 25.28
C ILE A 105 -0.49 4.55 23.88
N SER A 106 -0.66 5.64 23.14
CA SER A 106 -0.18 5.74 21.74
C SER A 106 1.33 5.63 21.62
N GLY A 107 2.08 6.11 22.63
CA GLY A 107 3.55 6.05 22.70
C GLY A 107 4.12 4.62 22.77
N HIS A 108 3.31 3.62 23.05
CA HIS A 108 3.75 2.22 23.00
C HIS A 108 3.86 1.66 21.58
N LEU A 109 3.15 2.22 20.60
CA LEU A 109 3.10 1.67 19.25
C LEU A 109 4.42 1.79 18.46
N PRO A 110 5.23 2.87 18.59
CA PRO A 110 6.50 3.02 17.87
C PRO A 110 7.64 2.11 18.34
N VAL A 111 7.47 1.43 19.48
CA VAL A 111 8.55 0.66 20.12
C VAL A 111 9.07 -0.44 19.23
N ALA A 112 10.39 -0.65 19.26
CA ALA A 112 11.11 -1.75 18.60
C ALA A 112 11.04 -1.79 17.06
N ARG A 113 10.81 -0.66 16.37
CA ARG A 113 10.82 -0.61 14.89
C ARG A 113 11.18 0.78 14.35
N SER A 114 11.59 0.80 13.10
CA SER A 114 11.73 2.00 12.30
C SER A 114 10.46 2.27 11.47
N ARG A 115 10.23 3.53 11.08
CA ARG A 115 9.23 3.91 10.08
C ARG A 115 9.47 3.22 8.74
N ASN A 116 10.72 3.05 8.34
CA ASN A 116 11.09 2.35 7.10
C ASN A 116 10.65 0.89 7.07
N ASP A 117 10.66 0.20 8.23
CA ASP A 117 10.17 -1.18 8.32
C ASP A 117 8.68 -1.26 8.02
N VAL A 118 7.93 -0.28 8.51
CA VAL A 118 6.48 -0.15 8.28
C VAL A 118 6.18 0.11 6.82
N GLU A 119 6.85 1.10 6.22
CA GLU A 119 6.69 1.45 4.81
C GLU A 119 7.02 0.26 3.90
N ALA A 120 8.12 -0.44 4.18
CA ALA A 120 8.50 -1.62 3.42
C ALA A 120 7.49 -2.78 3.54
N ALA A 121 6.90 -2.97 4.73
CA ALA A 121 5.86 -3.98 4.96
C ALA A 121 4.56 -3.60 4.22
N MET A 122 4.11 -2.36 4.33
CA MET A 122 2.94 -1.84 3.62
C MET A 122 3.07 -2.04 2.11
N TRP A 123 4.20 -1.59 1.54
CA TRP A 123 4.46 -1.70 0.12
C TRP A 123 4.45 -3.15 -0.38
N ARG A 124 5.03 -4.08 0.40
CA ARG A 124 5.01 -5.50 0.04
C ARG A 124 3.61 -6.10 0.06
N ILE A 125 2.76 -5.72 1.02
CA ILE A 125 1.37 -6.20 1.09
C ILE A 125 0.60 -5.69 -0.12
N GLU A 126 0.65 -4.39 -0.39
CA GLU A 126 0.00 -3.77 -1.54
C GLU A 126 0.47 -4.37 -2.87
N MET A 127 1.78 -4.55 -3.04
CA MET A 127 2.36 -5.15 -4.25
C MET A 127 1.88 -6.58 -4.46
N ARG A 128 1.80 -7.39 -3.41
CA ARG A 128 1.29 -8.77 -3.51
C ARG A 128 -0.15 -8.83 -4.00
N GLU A 129 -1.01 -7.93 -3.52
CA GLU A 129 -2.40 -7.86 -3.95
C GLU A 129 -2.50 -7.43 -5.43
N LYS A 130 -1.73 -6.43 -5.84
CA LYS A 130 -1.68 -5.97 -7.24
C LYS A 130 -1.11 -7.04 -8.19
N LEU A 131 -0.06 -7.75 -7.77
CA LEU A 131 0.52 -8.82 -8.56
C LEU A 131 -0.43 -10.02 -8.70
N ALA A 132 -1.18 -10.35 -7.65
CA ALA A 132 -2.19 -11.41 -7.73
C ALA A 132 -3.30 -11.06 -8.73
N ALA A 133 -3.80 -9.82 -8.69
CA ALA A 133 -4.79 -9.34 -9.64
C ALA A 133 -4.25 -9.33 -11.09
N LEU A 134 -3.02 -8.88 -11.29
CA LEU A 134 -2.37 -8.90 -12.61
C LEU A 134 -2.22 -10.33 -13.14
N ALA A 135 -1.78 -11.26 -12.28
CA ALA A 135 -1.66 -12.67 -12.67
C ALA A 135 -3.00 -13.28 -13.09
N GLU A 136 -4.09 -12.93 -12.39
CA GLU A 136 -5.43 -13.37 -12.77
C GLU A 136 -5.83 -12.86 -14.15
N GLU A 137 -5.59 -11.58 -14.46
CA GLU A 137 -5.88 -11.01 -15.77
C GLU A 137 -5.03 -11.60 -16.89
N LEU A 138 -3.75 -11.88 -16.63
CA LEU A 138 -2.88 -12.55 -17.59
C LEU A 138 -3.35 -13.98 -17.91
N LEU A 139 -3.79 -14.73 -16.89
CA LEU A 139 -4.35 -16.07 -17.10
C LEU A 139 -5.64 -16.04 -17.91
N LYS A 140 -6.53 -15.07 -17.67
CA LYS A 140 -7.74 -14.87 -18.49
C LYS A 140 -7.38 -14.56 -19.95
N HIS A 141 -6.37 -13.70 -20.14
CA HIS A 141 -5.91 -13.35 -21.48
C HIS A 141 -5.30 -14.55 -22.21
N ALA A 142 -4.45 -15.33 -21.54
CA ALA A 142 -3.89 -16.56 -22.11
C ALA A 142 -4.98 -17.58 -22.50
N ALA A 143 -6.01 -17.75 -21.67
CA ALA A 143 -7.14 -18.63 -21.96
C ALA A 143 -7.88 -18.20 -23.24
N ILE A 144 -8.14 -16.89 -23.42
CA ILE A 144 -8.75 -16.35 -24.63
C ILE A 144 -7.89 -16.60 -25.87
N LEU A 145 -6.56 -16.41 -25.73
CA LEU A 145 -5.62 -16.68 -26.83
C LEU A 145 -5.62 -18.16 -27.22
N CYS A 146 -5.64 -19.07 -26.24
CA CYS A 146 -5.74 -20.51 -26.51
C CYS A 146 -7.05 -20.88 -27.25
N GLU A 147 -8.19 -20.39 -26.76
CA GLU A 147 -9.48 -20.61 -27.40
C GLU A 147 -9.47 -20.11 -28.87
N ARG A 148 -8.94 -18.92 -29.10
CA ARG A 148 -8.80 -18.35 -30.44
C ARG A 148 -7.83 -19.14 -31.32
N ALA A 149 -6.73 -19.62 -30.73
CA ALA A 149 -5.76 -20.45 -31.43
C ALA A 149 -6.41 -21.78 -31.94
N GLU A 150 -7.21 -22.42 -31.09
CA GLU A 150 -7.94 -23.63 -31.45
C GLU A 150 -8.95 -23.36 -32.59
N CYS A 151 -9.74 -22.30 -32.48
CA CYS A 151 -10.72 -21.92 -33.50
C CYS A 151 -10.11 -21.53 -34.85
N THR A 152 -8.82 -21.18 -34.89
CA THR A 152 -8.10 -20.70 -36.08
C THR A 152 -6.91 -21.57 -36.45
N ALA A 153 -6.90 -22.83 -35.98
CA ALA A 153 -5.81 -23.77 -36.22
C ALA A 153 -5.56 -24.04 -37.74
N ASP A 154 -6.63 -24.05 -38.52
CA ASP A 154 -6.57 -24.28 -39.98
C ASP A 154 -6.53 -22.97 -40.80
N ALA A 155 -6.55 -21.80 -40.16
CA ALA A 155 -6.51 -20.53 -40.89
C ALA A 155 -5.09 -20.21 -41.37
N VAL A 156 -4.81 -20.59 -42.61
CA VAL A 156 -3.48 -20.38 -43.22
C VAL A 156 -3.19 -18.91 -43.43
N MET A 157 -1.99 -18.49 -43.03
CA MET A 157 -1.47 -17.15 -43.22
C MET A 157 0.06 -17.17 -43.43
N PRO A 158 0.67 -16.14 -44.05
CA PRO A 158 2.11 -16.05 -44.06
C PRO A 158 2.66 -15.67 -42.68
N ALA A 159 3.72 -16.33 -42.24
CA ALA A 159 4.58 -15.80 -41.19
C ALA A 159 5.49 -14.71 -41.77
N TYR A 160 5.77 -13.69 -40.96
CA TYR A 160 6.55 -12.53 -41.36
C TYR A 160 7.88 -12.51 -40.67
N THR A 161 8.92 -12.03 -41.38
CA THR A 161 10.21 -11.63 -40.82
C THR A 161 10.68 -10.36 -41.49
N TYR A 162 11.13 -9.36 -40.74
CA TYR A 162 11.48 -8.03 -41.26
C TYR A 162 10.43 -7.42 -42.22
N ASP A 163 9.15 -7.52 -41.83
CA ASP A 163 7.96 -7.09 -42.59
C ASP A 163 7.77 -7.79 -43.97
N GLN A 164 8.45 -8.90 -44.18
CA GLN A 164 8.36 -9.70 -45.41
C GLN A 164 7.76 -11.06 -45.12
N GLN A 165 6.95 -11.56 -46.06
CA GLN A 165 6.41 -12.92 -46.01
C GLN A 165 7.55 -13.93 -46.08
N ALA A 166 7.65 -14.82 -45.11
CA ALA A 166 8.73 -15.78 -44.99
C ALA A 166 8.29 -17.21 -45.31
N GLN A 167 7.33 -17.74 -44.55
CA GLN A 167 6.88 -19.13 -44.68
C GLN A 167 5.40 -19.25 -44.37
N PRO A 168 4.73 -20.34 -44.84
CA PRO A 168 3.37 -20.64 -44.42
C PRO A 168 3.28 -20.94 -42.93
N ALA A 169 2.28 -20.39 -42.27
CA ALA A 169 1.91 -20.66 -40.89
C ALA A 169 0.37 -20.69 -40.78
N THR A 170 -0.15 -20.84 -39.55
CA THR A 170 -1.55 -20.62 -39.26
C THR A 170 -1.72 -19.52 -38.22
N LEU A 171 -2.88 -18.88 -38.23
CA LEU A 171 -3.23 -17.90 -37.21
C LEU A 171 -3.23 -18.54 -35.82
N GLY A 172 -3.76 -19.78 -35.73
CA GLY A 172 -3.74 -20.56 -34.48
C GLY A 172 -2.33 -20.79 -33.96
N PHE A 173 -1.36 -21.15 -34.81
CA PHE A 173 0.04 -21.28 -34.43
C PHE A 173 0.61 -19.97 -33.88
N THR A 174 0.34 -18.86 -34.55
CA THR A 174 0.81 -17.53 -34.10
C THR A 174 0.22 -17.14 -32.76
N LEU A 175 -1.09 -17.33 -32.56
CA LEU A 175 -1.76 -17.00 -31.29
C LEU A 175 -1.27 -17.89 -30.13
N SER A 176 -1.02 -19.18 -30.39
CA SER A 176 -0.51 -20.09 -29.36
C SER A 176 0.87 -19.68 -28.83
N ALA A 177 1.71 -19.11 -29.69
CA ALA A 177 3.03 -18.60 -29.29
C ALA A 177 2.93 -17.39 -28.32
N TYR A 178 1.85 -16.61 -28.38
CA TYR A 178 1.61 -15.51 -27.43
C TYR A 178 0.93 -15.99 -26.15
N ALA A 179 0.33 -17.18 -26.13
CA ALA A 179 -0.30 -17.75 -24.94
C ALA A 179 0.68 -18.50 -24.02
N ALA A 180 1.85 -18.86 -24.52
CA ALA A 180 2.91 -19.58 -23.81
C ALA A 180 3.82 -18.62 -23.01
#